data_3f8f212311e748f236aad02cfd498336
#
_entry.id   3f8f212311e748f236aad02cfd498336
#
_cell.length_a   1.000
_cell.length_b   1.000
_cell.length_c   1.000
_cell.angle_alpha   90.00
_cell.angle_beta   90.00
_cell.angle_gamma   90.00
#
_symmetry.space_group_name_H-M   'P 1'
#
loop_
_entity.id
_entity.type
_entity.pdbx_description
1 polymer ?
#
loop_
_entity_poly.entity_id
_entity_poly.type
_entity_poly.pdbx_seq_one_letter_code
_entity_poly.pdbx_strand_id
1 'polypeptide(L)'
;MGSSWDEPSIIGCPVINDEHSGRPRLGAILEDKFGLTEAKLLEAINLQETKGGRLGETLIRLRAITEDQLLQALAIQFELPWLPNLDVSQVDHEWVRKVPIHFARRYHVLPIKTEDGAVLVATTDPMETAALDDLRLLLGLPIKPVLTSSLSLLACLNRVYDEAASPAGAEQVMEDIAASE
;
A
#
# COMPACT_ATOMS: atom_id res chain seq x y z
N MET A 1 12.21 -23.68 9.02
CA MET A 1 11.26 -23.30 10.07
C MET A 1 10.38 -22.21 9.49
N GLY A 2 9.10 -22.54 9.24
CA GLY A 2 8.19 -21.68 8.51
C GLY A 2 7.78 -20.46 9.33
N SER A 3 7.92 -19.29 8.77
CA SER A 3 7.28 -18.09 9.26
C SER A 3 5.78 -18.21 8.93
N SER A 4 5.03 -18.54 9.95
CA SER A 4 3.56 -18.52 9.92
C SER A 4 3.11 -17.07 9.82
N TRP A 5 2.85 -16.63 8.59
CA TRP A 5 1.88 -15.57 8.40
C TRP A 5 0.52 -16.24 8.61
N ASP A 6 -0.19 -15.82 9.66
CA ASP A 6 -1.64 -16.03 9.69
C ASP A 6 -2.18 -15.39 8.40
N GLU A 7 -2.53 -16.24 7.46
CA GLU A 7 -3.17 -15.81 6.22
C GLU A 7 -4.40 -14.99 6.61
N PRO A 8 -4.48 -13.70 6.22
CA PRO A 8 -5.78 -13.07 6.19
C PRO A 8 -6.59 -13.92 5.23
N SER A 9 -7.65 -14.55 5.72
CA SER A 9 -8.53 -15.45 4.99
C SER A 9 -8.82 -14.87 3.61
N ILE A 10 -8.19 -15.45 2.59
CA ILE A 10 -8.53 -15.17 1.20
C ILE A 10 -9.90 -15.84 1.02
N ILE A 11 -10.94 -15.05 1.29
CA ILE A 11 -12.31 -15.48 0.99
C ILE A 11 -12.34 -15.63 -0.52
N GLY A 12 -12.46 -16.88 -0.96
CA GLY A 12 -12.51 -17.25 -2.36
C GLY A 12 -13.57 -16.45 -3.11
N CYS A 13 -13.12 -15.65 -4.05
CA CYS A 13 -13.94 -14.80 -4.87
C CYS A 13 -14.37 -15.55 -6.12
N PRO A 14 -15.66 -15.64 -6.45
CA PRO A 14 -16.06 -15.99 -7.81
C PRO A 14 -15.67 -14.85 -8.74
N VAL A 15 -14.83 -15.17 -9.70
CA VAL A 15 -14.33 -14.24 -10.73
C VAL A 15 -15.50 -13.88 -11.66
N ILE A 16 -15.96 -12.62 -11.60
CA ILE A 16 -16.82 -12.08 -12.63
C ILE A 16 -15.91 -11.56 -13.74
N ASN A 17 -15.69 -12.42 -14.73
CA ASN A 17 -14.86 -12.09 -15.90
C ASN A 17 -15.57 -11.06 -16.77
N ASP A 18 -14.90 -9.95 -17.03
CA ASP A 18 -15.23 -9.05 -18.13
C ASP A 18 -14.29 -9.35 -19.32
N GLU A 19 -14.82 -9.68 -20.47
CA GLU A 19 -14.15 -10.35 -21.60
C GLU A 19 -13.01 -9.55 -22.29
N HIS A 20 -12.61 -8.37 -21.76
CA HIS A 20 -11.62 -7.52 -22.46
C HIS A 20 -10.33 -7.17 -21.69
N SER A 21 -10.15 -7.56 -20.43
CA SER A 21 -8.86 -7.33 -19.74
C SER A 21 -8.52 -8.29 -18.59
N GLY A 22 -9.24 -9.40 -18.41
CA GLY A 22 -8.90 -10.44 -17.41
C GLY A 22 -8.92 -10.02 -15.92
N ARG A 23 -9.19 -8.75 -15.64
CA ARG A 23 -9.28 -8.21 -14.27
C ARG A 23 -10.67 -7.67 -13.99
N PRO A 24 -11.26 -7.94 -12.80
CA PRO A 24 -12.55 -7.40 -12.44
C PRO A 24 -12.50 -5.87 -12.35
N ARG A 25 -13.55 -5.20 -12.79
CA ARG A 25 -13.66 -3.74 -12.68
C ARG A 25 -13.86 -3.33 -11.22
N LEU A 26 -13.24 -2.23 -10.81
CA LEU A 26 -13.35 -1.69 -9.45
C LEU A 26 -14.80 -1.55 -8.98
N GLY A 27 -15.70 -1.04 -9.84
CA GLY A 27 -17.12 -0.91 -9.52
C GLY A 27 -17.78 -2.24 -9.19
N ALA A 28 -17.54 -3.28 -9.99
CA ALA A 28 -18.08 -4.62 -9.75
C ALA A 28 -17.58 -5.23 -8.42
N ILE A 29 -16.31 -5.04 -8.07
CA ILE A 29 -15.76 -5.48 -6.78
C ILE A 29 -16.44 -4.74 -5.62
N LEU A 30 -16.64 -3.42 -5.76
CA LEU A 30 -17.26 -2.61 -4.73
C LEU A 30 -18.74 -2.96 -4.52
N GLU A 31 -19.47 -3.29 -5.59
CA GLU A 31 -20.85 -3.76 -5.51
C GLU A 31 -20.94 -5.13 -4.84
N ASP A 32 -20.13 -6.09 -5.29
CA ASP A 32 -20.16 -7.48 -4.79
C ASP A 32 -19.68 -7.61 -3.34
N LYS A 33 -18.57 -6.96 -3.01
CA LYS A 33 -17.89 -7.14 -1.70
C LYS A 33 -18.29 -6.13 -0.63
N PHE A 34 -18.62 -4.91 -1.05
CA PHE A 34 -18.85 -3.81 -0.11
C PHE A 34 -20.26 -3.22 -0.18
N GLY A 35 -21.14 -3.81 -0.99
CA GLY A 35 -22.55 -3.42 -1.07
C GLY A 35 -22.76 -2.02 -1.64
N LEU A 36 -21.86 -1.55 -2.51
CA LEU A 36 -22.06 -0.31 -3.24
C LEU A 36 -23.29 -0.46 -4.13
N THR A 37 -24.23 0.46 -4.05
CA THR A 37 -25.43 0.42 -4.90
C THR A 37 -25.11 0.97 -6.29
N GLU A 38 -25.73 0.37 -7.32
CA GLU A 38 -25.61 0.81 -8.72
C GLU A 38 -25.94 2.31 -8.87
N ALA A 39 -26.94 2.82 -8.16
CA ALA A 39 -27.31 4.23 -8.18
C ALA A 39 -26.15 5.15 -7.75
N LYS A 40 -25.42 4.79 -6.69
CA LYS A 40 -24.25 5.55 -6.21
C LYS A 40 -23.06 5.41 -7.15
N LEU A 41 -22.89 4.24 -7.77
CA LEU A 41 -21.85 4.03 -8.76
C LEU A 41 -22.11 4.91 -10.00
N LEU A 42 -23.32 4.95 -10.52
CA LEU A 42 -23.71 5.80 -11.64
C LEU A 42 -23.56 7.29 -11.31
N GLU A 43 -23.96 7.72 -10.10
CA GLU A 43 -23.74 9.10 -9.63
C GLU A 43 -22.26 9.46 -9.63
N ALA A 44 -21.39 8.58 -9.15
CA ALA A 44 -19.95 8.80 -9.12
C ALA A 44 -19.35 8.86 -10.53
N ILE A 45 -19.80 8.01 -11.47
CA ILE A 45 -19.35 8.02 -12.87
C ILE A 45 -19.74 9.34 -13.53
N ASN A 46 -20.99 9.78 -13.42
CA ASN A 46 -21.44 11.05 -13.96
C ASN A 46 -20.67 12.26 -13.40
N LEU A 47 -20.37 12.22 -12.09
CA LEU A 47 -19.59 13.25 -11.45
C LEU A 47 -18.14 13.25 -11.92
N GLN A 48 -17.57 12.06 -12.15
CA GLN A 48 -16.23 11.90 -12.71
C GLN A 48 -16.14 12.45 -14.14
N GLU A 49 -17.12 12.17 -14.99
CA GLU A 49 -17.17 12.68 -16.36
C GLU A 49 -17.25 14.21 -16.41
N THR A 50 -17.95 14.83 -15.45
CA THR A 50 -18.13 16.31 -15.40
C THR A 50 -16.97 17.04 -14.73
N LYS A 51 -16.36 16.46 -13.69
CA LYS A 51 -15.35 17.12 -12.86
C LYS A 51 -13.95 16.54 -13.03
N GLY A 52 -13.83 15.41 -13.72
CA GLY A 52 -12.57 14.66 -13.80
C GLY A 52 -12.20 13.96 -12.48
N GLY A 53 -11.01 13.39 -12.44
CA GLY A 53 -10.48 12.70 -11.27
C GLY A 53 -10.69 11.18 -11.33
N ARG A 54 -10.29 10.49 -10.25
CA ARG A 54 -10.40 9.03 -10.14
C ARG A 54 -11.76 8.64 -9.56
N LEU A 55 -12.36 7.55 -10.07
CA LEU A 55 -13.66 7.04 -9.62
C LEU A 55 -13.66 6.76 -8.10
N GLY A 56 -12.60 6.12 -7.60
CA GLY A 56 -12.48 5.81 -6.18
C GLY A 56 -12.51 7.05 -5.28
N GLU A 57 -11.79 8.12 -5.64
CA GLU A 57 -11.81 9.38 -4.91
C GLU A 57 -13.19 10.04 -4.94
N THR A 58 -13.88 9.93 -6.06
CA THR A 58 -15.25 10.45 -6.20
C THR A 58 -16.22 9.70 -5.31
N LEU A 59 -16.12 8.38 -5.23
CA LEU A 59 -16.93 7.53 -4.35
C LEU A 59 -16.70 7.84 -2.86
N ILE A 60 -15.45 8.08 -2.45
CA ILE A 60 -15.12 8.50 -1.07
C ILE A 60 -15.74 9.87 -0.78
N ARG A 61 -15.60 10.84 -1.70
CA ARG A 61 -16.16 12.19 -1.56
C ARG A 61 -17.68 12.18 -1.45
N LEU A 62 -18.37 11.28 -2.16
CA LEU A 62 -19.81 11.04 -2.05
C LEU A 62 -20.17 10.24 -0.78
N ARG A 63 -19.20 9.84 0.03
CA ARG A 63 -19.39 8.96 1.19
C ARG A 63 -20.13 7.65 0.85
N ALA A 64 -19.92 7.19 -0.38
CA ALA A 64 -20.49 5.93 -0.84
C ALA A 64 -19.69 4.73 -0.34
N ILE A 65 -18.38 4.91 -0.18
CA ILE A 65 -17.43 3.94 0.36
C ILE A 65 -16.44 4.63 1.30
N THR A 66 -15.76 3.83 2.13
CA THR A 66 -14.60 4.29 2.92
C THR A 66 -13.30 4.13 2.14
N GLU A 67 -12.24 4.79 2.61
CA GLU A 67 -10.89 4.62 2.06
C GLU A 67 -10.43 3.15 2.14
N ASP A 68 -10.64 2.50 3.29
CA ASP A 68 -10.28 1.09 3.47
C ASP A 68 -11.01 0.16 2.49
N GLN A 69 -12.29 0.40 2.23
CA GLN A 69 -13.05 -0.36 1.24
C GLN A 69 -12.51 -0.17 -0.17
N LEU A 70 -12.12 1.06 -0.53
CA LEU A 70 -11.46 1.33 -1.80
C LEU A 70 -10.15 0.58 -1.94
N LEU A 71 -9.28 0.67 -0.91
CA LEU A 71 -7.96 0.04 -0.92
C LEU A 71 -8.05 -1.48 -0.96
N GLN A 72 -9.00 -2.08 -0.23
CA GLN A 72 -9.27 -3.51 -0.32
C GLN A 72 -9.76 -3.92 -1.72
N ALA A 73 -10.63 -3.13 -2.32
CA ALA A 73 -11.10 -3.39 -3.68
C ALA A 73 -9.96 -3.27 -4.71
N LEU A 74 -9.07 -2.29 -4.54
CA LEU A 74 -7.86 -2.15 -5.36
C LEU A 74 -6.88 -3.31 -5.15
N ALA A 75 -6.72 -3.79 -3.90
CA ALA A 75 -5.91 -4.96 -3.59
C ALA A 75 -6.41 -6.20 -4.36
N ILE A 76 -7.72 -6.42 -4.38
CA ILE A 76 -8.34 -7.50 -5.15
C ILE A 76 -8.12 -7.29 -6.67
N GLN A 77 -8.36 -6.07 -7.16
CA GLN A 77 -8.23 -5.76 -8.60
C GLN A 77 -6.81 -5.96 -9.13
N PHE A 78 -5.81 -5.56 -8.34
CA PHE A 78 -4.39 -5.65 -8.72
C PHE A 78 -3.70 -6.92 -8.21
N GLU A 79 -4.43 -7.80 -7.50
CA GLU A 79 -3.89 -9.02 -6.89
C GLU A 79 -2.72 -8.72 -5.94
N LEU A 80 -2.85 -7.62 -5.17
CA LEU A 80 -1.85 -7.18 -4.21
C LEU A 80 -2.23 -7.57 -2.78
N PRO A 81 -1.25 -7.84 -1.91
CA PRO A 81 -1.52 -8.04 -0.50
C PRO A 81 -2.13 -6.77 0.13
N TRP A 82 -3.07 -6.98 1.06
CA TRP A 82 -3.65 -5.94 1.89
C TRP A 82 -3.19 -6.08 3.34
N LEU A 83 -2.57 -5.04 3.88
CA LEU A 83 -2.14 -4.95 5.27
C LEU A 83 -2.87 -3.80 5.96
N PRO A 84 -3.93 -4.08 6.73
CA PRO A 84 -4.71 -3.02 7.39
C PRO A 84 -3.90 -2.24 8.41
N ASN A 85 -2.95 -2.90 9.06
CA ASN A 85 -2.08 -2.32 10.07
C ASN A 85 -0.62 -2.63 9.78
N LEU A 86 0.23 -1.59 9.83
CA LEU A 86 1.67 -1.72 9.76
C LEU A 86 2.25 -1.72 11.17
N ASP A 87 3.09 -2.69 11.48
CA ASP A 87 3.84 -2.74 12.72
C ASP A 87 5.26 -2.20 12.47
N VAL A 88 5.66 -1.22 13.29
CA VAL A 88 7.01 -0.64 13.25
C VAL A 88 8.10 -1.70 13.43
N SER A 89 7.84 -2.71 14.27
CA SER A 89 8.77 -3.81 14.52
C SER A 89 9.09 -4.67 13.29
N GLN A 90 8.26 -4.58 12.24
CA GLN A 90 8.45 -5.31 10.98
C GLN A 90 9.20 -4.47 9.94
N VAL A 91 9.48 -3.20 10.24
CA VAL A 91 10.14 -2.28 9.31
C VAL A 91 11.65 -2.34 9.53
N ASP A 92 12.36 -2.67 8.47
CA ASP A 92 13.81 -2.68 8.45
C ASP A 92 14.35 -1.24 8.30
N HIS A 93 15.01 -0.76 9.34
CA HIS A 93 15.57 0.58 9.39
C HIS A 93 16.65 0.84 8.32
N GLU A 94 17.32 -0.20 7.80
CA GLU A 94 18.29 -0.04 6.73
C GLU A 94 17.64 0.55 5.47
N TRP A 95 16.47 0.07 5.09
CA TRP A 95 15.73 0.57 3.93
C TRP A 95 15.16 1.96 4.17
N VAL A 96 14.67 2.22 5.39
CA VAL A 96 14.11 3.52 5.77
C VAL A 96 15.15 4.63 5.65
N ARG A 97 16.40 4.37 6.06
CA ARG A 97 17.49 5.35 5.95
C ARG A 97 17.87 5.71 4.52
N LYS A 98 17.63 4.81 3.57
CA LYS A 98 17.89 5.04 2.14
C LYS A 98 16.82 5.91 1.48
N VAL A 99 15.62 6.02 2.07
CA VAL A 99 14.50 6.78 1.51
C VAL A 99 14.29 8.08 2.27
N PRO A 100 14.39 9.25 1.61
CA PRO A 100 14.13 10.53 2.28
C PRO A 100 12.70 10.62 2.79
N ILE A 101 12.52 11.09 4.03
CA ILE A 101 11.20 11.20 4.67
C ILE A 101 10.19 12.02 3.85
N HIS A 102 10.64 13.09 3.20
CA HIS A 102 9.77 13.92 2.37
C HIS A 102 9.27 13.17 1.12
N PHE A 103 10.08 12.27 0.56
CA PHE A 103 9.69 11.39 -0.53
C PHE A 103 8.63 10.39 -0.03
N ALA A 104 8.90 9.70 1.07
CA ALA A 104 8.00 8.73 1.68
C ALA A 104 6.64 9.34 2.02
N ARG A 105 6.62 10.55 2.58
CA ARG A 105 5.38 11.29 2.90
C ARG A 105 4.63 11.78 1.65
N ARG A 106 5.37 12.26 0.65
CA ARG A 106 4.76 12.80 -0.58
C ARG A 106 4.03 11.74 -1.38
N TYR A 107 4.66 10.58 -1.53
CA TYR A 107 4.15 9.48 -2.36
C TYR A 107 3.44 8.38 -1.56
N HIS A 108 3.32 8.55 -0.25
CA HIS A 108 2.72 7.56 0.65
C HIS A 108 3.31 6.17 0.44
N VAL A 109 4.63 6.07 0.56
CA VAL A 109 5.39 4.82 0.39
C VAL A 109 6.32 4.60 1.58
N LEU A 110 6.40 3.36 2.05
CA LEU A 110 7.31 2.97 3.13
C LEU A 110 7.90 1.59 2.82
N PRO A 111 9.24 1.47 2.64
CA PRO A 111 9.87 0.16 2.56
C PRO A 111 9.77 -0.54 3.90
N ILE A 112 9.34 -1.80 3.90
CA ILE A 112 9.12 -2.59 5.12
C ILE A 112 10.30 -3.51 5.36
N LYS A 113 10.50 -4.49 4.50
CA LYS A 113 11.52 -5.54 4.64
C LYS A 113 11.85 -6.16 3.29
N THR A 114 12.89 -6.98 3.27
CA THR A 114 13.21 -7.81 2.09
C THR A 114 12.55 -9.19 2.23
N GLU A 115 11.90 -9.65 1.17
CA GLU A 115 11.31 -10.99 1.07
C GLU A 115 11.49 -11.53 -0.34
N ASP A 116 12.00 -12.76 -0.46
CA ASP A 116 12.28 -13.42 -1.75
C ASP A 116 13.13 -12.58 -2.72
N GLY A 117 14.11 -11.82 -2.20
CA GLY A 117 14.98 -10.99 -3.02
C GLY A 117 14.35 -9.69 -3.53
N ALA A 118 13.18 -9.32 -3.04
CA ALA A 118 12.51 -8.06 -3.34
C ALA A 118 12.20 -7.29 -2.06
N VAL A 119 12.15 -5.96 -2.14
CA VAL A 119 11.75 -5.11 -1.01
C VAL A 119 10.23 -4.97 -1.01
N LEU A 120 9.58 -5.35 0.08
CA LEU A 120 8.16 -5.05 0.30
C LEU A 120 8.01 -3.57 0.61
N VAL A 121 7.14 -2.89 -0.15
CA VAL A 121 6.87 -1.46 0.02
C VAL A 121 5.39 -1.25 0.27
N ALA A 122 5.06 -0.74 1.45
CA ALA A 122 3.71 -0.31 1.76
C ALA A 122 3.36 0.94 0.96
N THR A 123 2.19 0.97 0.35
CA THR A 123 1.67 2.12 -0.39
C THR A 123 0.16 2.22 -0.22
N THR A 124 -0.37 3.41 -0.42
CA THR A 124 -1.82 3.67 -0.47
C THR A 124 -2.34 3.78 -1.90
N ASP A 125 -1.46 3.88 -2.89
CA ASP A 125 -1.83 3.99 -4.31
C ASP A 125 -0.98 3.04 -5.18
N PRO A 126 -1.55 1.93 -5.65
CA PRO A 126 -0.84 0.98 -6.50
C PRO A 126 -0.63 1.51 -7.93
N MET A 127 -1.29 2.60 -8.28
CA MET A 127 -1.19 3.22 -9.62
C MET A 127 -0.09 4.28 -9.70
N GLU A 128 0.52 4.67 -8.57
CA GLU A 128 1.66 5.60 -8.51
C GLU A 128 2.97 4.88 -8.89
N THR A 129 3.02 4.40 -10.12
CA THR A 129 4.15 3.57 -10.62
C THR A 129 5.46 4.34 -10.69
N ALA A 130 5.43 5.65 -10.92
CA ALA A 130 6.63 6.49 -10.98
C ALA A 130 7.39 6.49 -9.65
N ALA A 131 6.69 6.64 -8.54
CA ALA A 131 7.31 6.60 -7.21
C ALA A 131 7.87 5.21 -6.88
N LEU A 132 7.20 4.14 -7.30
CA LEU A 132 7.69 2.77 -7.13
C LEU A 132 8.92 2.48 -7.98
N ASP A 133 8.99 3.02 -9.20
CA ASP A 133 10.15 2.90 -10.06
C ASP A 133 11.35 3.69 -9.53
N ASP A 134 11.12 4.91 -9.01
CA ASP A 134 12.14 5.69 -8.33
C ASP A 134 12.69 4.96 -7.10
N LEU A 135 11.83 4.33 -6.29
CA LEU A 135 12.25 3.50 -5.17
C LEU A 135 13.07 2.29 -5.61
N ARG A 136 12.68 1.63 -6.71
CA ARG A 136 13.44 0.49 -7.26
C ARG A 136 14.86 0.91 -7.63
N LEU A 137 15.02 2.07 -8.24
CA LEU A 137 16.34 2.64 -8.55
C LEU A 137 17.12 2.99 -7.29
N LEU A 138 16.45 3.61 -6.31
CA LEU A 138 17.09 4.04 -5.07
C LEU A 138 17.54 2.87 -4.19
N LEU A 139 16.73 1.82 -4.10
CA LEU A 139 17.02 0.65 -3.27
C LEU A 139 17.87 -0.41 -3.97
N GLY A 140 17.94 -0.37 -5.31
CA GLY A 140 18.73 -1.30 -6.13
C GLY A 140 18.18 -2.72 -6.17
N LEU A 141 16.94 -2.95 -5.72
CA LEU A 141 16.25 -4.25 -5.68
C LEU A 141 14.86 -4.17 -6.30
N PRO A 142 14.32 -5.30 -6.76
CA PRO A 142 12.92 -5.39 -7.14
C PRO A 142 12.00 -4.97 -5.99
N ILE A 143 10.85 -4.39 -6.32
CA ILE A 143 9.86 -3.95 -5.35
C ILE A 143 8.59 -4.78 -5.49
N LYS A 144 8.04 -5.21 -4.35
CA LYS A 144 6.71 -5.80 -4.23
C LYS A 144 5.80 -4.81 -3.48
N PRO A 145 4.85 -4.15 -4.14
CA PRO A 145 3.92 -3.25 -3.45
C PRO A 145 2.93 -4.03 -2.60
N VAL A 146 2.60 -3.46 -1.44
CA VAL A 146 1.60 -3.96 -0.51
C VAL A 146 0.68 -2.80 -0.15
N LEU A 147 -0.63 -2.99 -0.25
CA LEU A 147 -1.59 -1.93 0.06
C LEU A 147 -1.86 -1.84 1.56
N THR A 148 -1.96 -0.61 2.05
CA THR A 148 -2.28 -0.32 3.45
C THR A 148 -3.10 0.97 3.55
N SER A 149 -3.76 1.21 4.70
CA SER A 149 -4.49 2.45 4.91
C SER A 149 -3.56 3.65 5.09
N SER A 150 -4.00 4.84 4.65
CA SER A 150 -3.24 6.08 4.82
C SER A 150 -2.92 6.37 6.29
N LEU A 151 -3.88 6.10 7.17
CA LEU A 151 -3.70 6.30 8.60
C LEU A 151 -2.59 5.40 9.17
N SER A 152 -2.62 4.10 8.84
CA SER A 152 -1.62 3.14 9.28
C SER A 152 -0.24 3.46 8.72
N LEU A 153 -0.16 3.81 7.44
CA LEU A 153 1.08 4.18 6.78
C LEU A 153 1.73 5.40 7.43
N LEU A 154 0.97 6.50 7.59
CA LEU A 154 1.49 7.74 8.16
C LEU A 154 1.89 7.58 9.62
N ALA A 155 1.12 6.83 10.41
CA ALA A 155 1.45 6.54 11.80
C ALA A 155 2.76 5.74 11.91
N CYS A 156 2.91 4.68 11.12
CA CYS A 156 4.12 3.87 11.07
C CYS A 156 5.32 4.70 10.57
N LEU A 157 5.15 5.44 9.49
CA LEU A 157 6.18 6.29 8.88
C LEU A 157 6.73 7.31 9.89
N ASN A 158 5.86 8.03 10.61
CA ASN A 158 6.31 9.00 11.61
C ASN A 158 7.14 8.31 12.70
N ARG A 159 6.67 7.19 13.25
CA ARG A 159 7.38 6.47 14.30
C ARG A 159 8.74 5.94 13.86
N VAL A 160 8.81 5.30 12.69
CA VAL A 160 10.05 4.71 12.17
C VAL A 160 11.10 5.78 11.88
N TYR A 161 10.71 6.93 11.33
CA TYR A 161 11.65 8.02 11.09
C TYR A 161 12.05 8.77 12.36
N ASP A 162 11.17 8.88 13.35
CA ASP A 162 11.51 9.44 14.67
C ASP A 162 12.49 8.52 15.42
N GLU A 163 12.29 7.19 15.37
CA GLU A 163 13.20 6.21 15.94
C GLU A 163 14.58 6.22 15.22
N ALA A 164 14.60 6.32 13.89
CA ALA A 164 15.82 6.44 13.10
C ALA A 164 16.59 7.76 13.34
N ALA A 165 15.90 8.83 13.74
CA ALA A 165 16.50 10.12 14.08
C ALA A 165 16.93 10.22 15.56
N SER A 166 16.56 9.25 16.39
CA SER A 166 16.90 9.20 17.81
C SER A 166 18.39 8.88 18.03
N PRO A 167 19.04 9.43 19.08
CA PRO A 167 20.43 9.08 19.42
C PRO A 167 20.65 7.58 19.66
N ALA A 168 19.67 6.85 20.17
CA ALA A 168 19.72 5.41 20.34
C ALA A 168 19.77 4.65 18.99
N GLY A 169 19.17 5.20 17.94
CA GLY A 169 19.28 4.66 16.58
C GLY A 169 20.66 4.87 15.97
N ALA A 170 21.41 5.88 16.40
CA ALA A 170 22.79 6.12 15.96
C ALA A 170 23.81 5.19 16.64
N GLU A 171 23.56 4.78 17.89
CA GLU A 171 24.41 3.83 18.62
C GLU A 171 24.35 2.41 18.03
N GLN A 172 23.15 1.97 17.60
CA GLN A 172 22.95 0.67 16.98
C GLN A 172 23.71 0.53 15.66
N VAL A 173 23.88 1.64 14.91
CA VAL A 173 24.68 1.65 13.65
C VAL A 173 26.17 1.48 13.92
N MET A 174 26.66 2.03 15.03
CA MET A 174 28.08 1.87 15.40
C MET A 174 28.39 0.43 15.81
N GLU A 175 27.44 -0.25 16.45
CA GLU A 175 27.60 -1.65 16.86
C GLU A 175 27.56 -2.61 15.65
N ASP A 176 26.68 -2.38 14.69
CA ASP A 176 26.57 -3.19 13.46
C ASP A 176 27.79 -3.01 12.53
N ILE A 177 28.38 -1.82 12.48
CA ILE A 177 29.62 -1.56 11.72
C ILE A 177 30.80 -2.22 12.42
N ALA A 178 30.87 -2.20 13.75
CA ALA A 178 31.94 -2.83 14.52
C ALA A 178 31.89 -4.37 14.51
N ALA A 179 30.70 -4.95 14.26
CA ALA A 179 30.53 -6.41 14.17
C ALA A 179 30.83 -6.98 12.77
N SER A 180 31.06 -6.12 11.76
CA SER A 180 31.32 -6.53 10.37
C SER A 180 32.81 -6.40 9.96
N GLU A 181 33.69 -6.07 10.87
CA GLU A 181 35.17 -6.18 10.73
C GLU A 181 35.71 -7.44 11.43
#